data_7eb44bbbee2916276ee77158d747449d
#
_entry.id   7eb44bbbee2916276ee77158d747449d
#
_cell.length_a   1.000
_cell.length_b   1.000
_cell.length_c   1.000
_cell.angle_alpha   90.00
_cell.angle_beta   90.00
_cell.angle_gamma   90.00
#
_symmetry.space_group_name_H-M   'P 1'
#
loop_
_entity.id
_entity.type
_entity.pdbx_description
1 polymer ?
#
loop_
_entity_poly.entity_id
_entity_poly.type
_entity_poly.pdbx_seq_one_letter_code
_entity_poly.pdbx_strand_id
1 'polypeptide(L)'
;MVVEFVQDYLKRIIEKMGIEVKTTPSYTDGLIRIKLTTNHNSILIGKDGETLQALNEVCRNAANATFKKRVRILLDINDYKQEKYSKLISIAKREAVKVSKTKVTASLSPMSADERRAIHNALVSFRHVKTVSVGEGKARHITIEYVD
;
A
#
# COMPACT_ATOMS: atom_id res chain seq x y z
N MET A 1 -2.79 -27.38 -1.81
CA MET A 1 -2.35 -27.45 -3.23
C MET A 1 -2.21 -26.07 -3.87
N VAL A 2 -3.23 -25.25 -3.89
CA VAL A 2 -3.14 -23.92 -4.50
C VAL A 2 -2.13 -23.03 -3.77
N VAL A 3 -2.17 -23.01 -2.46
CA VAL A 3 -1.25 -22.20 -1.63
C VAL A 3 0.20 -22.60 -1.89
N GLU A 4 0.49 -23.89 -1.89
CA GLU A 4 1.83 -24.41 -2.15
C GLU A 4 2.32 -24.05 -3.55
N PHE A 5 1.45 -24.15 -4.54
CA PHE A 5 1.77 -23.77 -5.91
C PHE A 5 2.16 -22.29 -5.99
N VAL A 6 1.37 -21.42 -5.38
CA VAL A 6 1.61 -19.97 -5.40
C VAL A 6 2.92 -19.62 -4.68
N GLN A 7 3.17 -20.24 -3.53
CA GLN A 7 4.42 -20.04 -2.79
C GLN A 7 5.64 -20.43 -3.63
N ASP A 8 5.61 -21.62 -4.23
CA ASP A 8 6.71 -22.10 -5.05
C ASP A 8 6.94 -21.23 -6.28
N TYR A 9 5.85 -20.87 -6.95
CA TYR A 9 5.92 -20.03 -8.14
C TYR A 9 6.53 -18.67 -7.82
N LEU A 10 6.04 -18.05 -6.77
CA LEU A 10 6.51 -16.74 -6.32
C LEU A 10 7.98 -16.80 -5.87
N LYS A 11 8.34 -17.81 -5.09
CA LYS A 11 9.69 -18.00 -4.61
C LYS A 11 10.69 -18.17 -5.76
N ARG A 12 10.32 -18.95 -6.77
CA ARG A 12 11.17 -19.15 -7.95
C ARG A 12 11.41 -17.85 -8.72
N ILE A 13 10.38 -17.03 -8.89
CA ILE A 13 10.51 -15.74 -9.57
C ILE A 13 11.48 -14.85 -8.79
N ILE A 14 11.24 -14.71 -7.49
CA ILE A 14 12.04 -13.81 -6.65
C ILE A 14 13.49 -14.29 -6.53
N GLU A 15 13.72 -15.58 -6.43
CA GLU A 15 15.08 -16.14 -6.40
C GLU A 15 15.83 -15.86 -7.70
N LYS A 16 15.14 -15.90 -8.84
CA LYS A 16 15.74 -15.55 -10.14
C LYS A 16 16.10 -14.07 -10.24
N MET A 17 15.48 -13.24 -9.44
CA MET A 17 15.84 -11.83 -9.31
C MET A 17 17.08 -11.63 -8.41
N GLY A 18 17.61 -12.70 -7.83
CA GLY A 18 18.75 -12.65 -6.93
C GLY A 18 18.40 -12.23 -5.50
N ILE A 19 17.15 -12.38 -5.12
CA ILE A 19 16.64 -11.94 -3.81
C ILE A 19 16.22 -13.15 -2.99
N GLU A 20 16.65 -13.20 -1.72
CA GLU A 20 16.16 -14.18 -0.78
C GLU A 20 14.85 -13.68 -0.16
N VAL A 21 13.86 -14.55 -0.09
CA VAL A 21 12.55 -14.21 0.44
C VAL A 21 12.01 -15.36 1.28
N LYS A 22 11.34 -14.99 2.37
CA LYS A 22 10.56 -15.93 3.20
C LYS A 22 9.09 -15.64 2.96
N THR A 23 8.31 -16.69 2.73
CA THR A 23 6.88 -16.57 2.50
C THR A 23 6.10 -17.15 3.66
N THR A 24 5.07 -16.44 4.12
CA THR A 24 4.18 -16.88 5.19
C THR A 24 2.76 -16.81 4.66
N PRO A 25 2.13 -17.97 4.37
CA PRO A 25 0.78 -17.98 3.84
C PRO A 25 -0.27 -17.92 4.94
N SER A 26 -1.43 -17.35 4.61
CA SER A 26 -2.63 -17.48 5.43
C SER A 26 -3.83 -17.54 4.50
N TYR A 27 -4.90 -18.17 4.97
CA TYR A 27 -6.11 -18.37 4.18
C TYR A 27 -7.32 -17.96 5.01
N THR A 28 -8.09 -17.00 4.49
CA THR A 28 -9.28 -16.50 5.18
C THR A 28 -10.34 -16.12 4.14
N ASP A 29 -11.55 -16.64 4.28
CA ASP A 29 -12.70 -16.29 3.44
C ASP A 29 -12.42 -16.40 1.93
N GLY A 30 -11.74 -17.47 1.52
CA GLY A 30 -11.42 -17.70 0.12
C GLY A 30 -10.29 -16.85 -0.43
N LEU A 31 -9.63 -16.07 0.41
CA LEU A 31 -8.49 -15.24 0.02
C LEU A 31 -7.19 -15.84 0.54
N ILE A 32 -6.24 -16.07 -0.35
CA ILE A 32 -4.90 -16.50 0.00
C ILE A 32 -4.04 -15.25 0.19
N ARG A 33 -3.56 -15.04 1.41
CA ARG A 33 -2.61 -13.98 1.71
C ARG A 33 -1.23 -14.58 1.85
N ILE A 34 -0.25 -13.98 1.18
CA ILE A 34 1.13 -14.41 1.33
C ILE A 34 1.95 -13.19 1.75
N LYS A 35 2.49 -13.27 2.95
CA LYS A 35 3.38 -12.24 3.47
C LYS A 35 4.80 -12.57 3.02
N LEU A 36 5.45 -11.61 2.40
CA LEU A 36 6.83 -11.73 1.95
C LEU A 36 7.75 -11.00 2.92
N THR A 37 8.77 -11.69 3.39
CA THR A 37 9.77 -11.10 4.28
C THR A 37 11.12 -11.13 3.57
N THR A 38 11.71 -9.97 3.37
CA THR A 38 12.98 -9.82 2.66
C THR A 38 13.71 -8.58 3.14
N ASN A 39 15.03 -8.52 2.88
CA ASN A 39 15.82 -7.33 3.13
C ASN A 39 15.84 -6.36 1.93
N HIS A 40 15.17 -6.73 0.85
CA HIS A 40 15.14 -5.95 -0.40
C HIS A 40 13.74 -5.48 -0.75
N ASN A 41 13.04 -4.88 0.21
CA ASN A 41 11.66 -4.44 0.06
C ASN A 41 11.46 -3.51 -1.13
N SER A 42 12.34 -2.54 -1.30
CA SER A 42 12.20 -1.53 -2.36
C SER A 42 12.19 -2.13 -3.76
N ILE A 43 12.97 -3.19 -3.98
CA ILE A 43 13.02 -3.86 -5.29
C ILE A 43 11.70 -4.60 -5.56
N LEU A 44 11.20 -5.35 -4.56
CA LEU A 44 9.97 -6.13 -4.71
C LEU A 44 8.71 -5.27 -4.74
N ILE A 45 8.72 -4.14 -4.07
CA ILE A 45 7.60 -3.20 -4.08
C ILE A 45 7.59 -2.43 -5.40
N GLY A 46 8.74 -1.88 -5.78
CA GLY A 46 8.88 -1.04 -6.95
C GLY A 46 8.28 0.34 -6.75
N LYS A 47 8.31 1.14 -7.80
CA LYS A 47 7.74 2.49 -7.77
C LYS A 47 6.23 2.40 -7.59
N ASP A 48 5.71 3.06 -6.55
CA ASP A 48 4.26 3.10 -6.25
C ASP A 48 3.61 1.71 -6.11
N GLY A 49 4.41 0.70 -5.76
CA GLY A 49 3.92 -0.67 -5.59
C GLY A 49 3.72 -1.43 -6.89
N GLU A 50 4.22 -0.94 -8.01
CA GLU A 50 4.02 -1.56 -9.33
C GLU A 50 4.59 -2.98 -9.43
N THR A 51 5.78 -3.22 -8.88
CA THR A 51 6.40 -4.54 -8.93
C THR A 51 5.61 -5.56 -8.10
N LEU A 52 5.17 -5.16 -6.91
CA LEU A 52 4.36 -6.01 -6.06
C LEU A 52 3.03 -6.35 -6.73
N GLN A 53 2.39 -5.37 -7.35
CA GLN A 53 1.14 -5.56 -8.07
C GLN A 53 1.34 -6.52 -9.26
N ALA A 54 2.44 -6.36 -10.00
CA ALA A 54 2.77 -7.25 -11.11
C ALA A 54 3.01 -8.68 -10.64
N LEU A 55 3.74 -8.88 -9.54
CA LEU A 55 3.95 -10.19 -8.95
C LEU A 55 2.63 -10.84 -8.54
N ASN A 56 1.75 -10.06 -7.93
CA ASN A 56 0.42 -10.54 -7.53
C ASN A 56 -0.39 -11.01 -8.74
N GLU A 57 -0.40 -10.23 -9.80
CA GLU A 57 -1.15 -10.55 -11.02
C GLU A 57 -0.60 -11.78 -11.73
N VAL A 58 0.72 -11.90 -11.87
CA VAL A 58 1.37 -13.06 -12.49
C VAL A 58 1.06 -14.33 -11.71
N CYS A 59 1.17 -14.29 -10.39
CA CYS A 59 0.85 -15.45 -9.54
C CYS A 59 -0.62 -15.86 -9.67
N ARG A 60 -1.52 -14.89 -9.65
CA ARG A 60 -2.96 -15.15 -9.81
C ARG A 60 -3.27 -15.79 -11.15
N ASN A 61 -2.72 -15.25 -12.23
CA ASN A 61 -2.94 -15.78 -13.58
C ASN A 61 -2.40 -17.19 -13.72
N ALA A 62 -1.21 -17.47 -13.19
CA ALA A 62 -0.63 -18.79 -13.21
C ALA A 62 -1.47 -19.82 -12.43
N ALA A 63 -1.95 -19.43 -11.26
CA ALA A 63 -2.81 -20.28 -10.44
C ALA A 63 -4.16 -20.54 -11.11
N ASN A 64 -4.77 -19.52 -11.68
CA ASN A 64 -6.04 -19.63 -12.40
C ASN A 64 -5.93 -20.61 -13.57
N ALA A 65 -4.84 -20.51 -14.35
CA ALA A 65 -4.59 -21.38 -15.48
C ALA A 65 -4.34 -22.82 -15.05
N THR A 66 -3.55 -23.04 -14.00
CA THR A 66 -3.17 -24.36 -13.52
C THR A 66 -4.34 -25.11 -12.89
N PHE A 67 -5.12 -24.43 -12.05
CA PHE A 67 -6.22 -25.07 -11.32
C PHE A 67 -7.58 -24.89 -12.01
N LYS A 68 -7.62 -24.19 -13.12
CA LYS A 68 -8.83 -23.94 -13.92
C LYS A 68 -10.00 -23.39 -13.09
N LYS A 69 -9.68 -22.50 -12.15
CA LYS A 69 -10.67 -21.83 -11.32
C LYS A 69 -10.16 -20.45 -10.93
N ARG A 70 -11.07 -19.59 -10.50
CA ARG A 70 -10.70 -18.24 -10.05
C ARG A 70 -10.08 -18.33 -8.66
N VAL A 71 -8.84 -17.89 -8.53
CA VAL A 71 -8.08 -17.86 -7.28
C VAL A 71 -7.88 -16.41 -6.87
N ARG A 72 -8.15 -16.12 -5.60
CA ARG A 72 -7.95 -14.79 -5.03
C ARG A 72 -6.67 -14.81 -4.21
N ILE A 73 -5.72 -13.95 -4.58
CA ILE A 73 -4.40 -13.88 -3.94
C ILE A 73 -4.09 -12.43 -3.61
N LEU A 74 -3.55 -12.21 -2.42
CA LEU A 74 -3.01 -10.92 -2.01
C LEU A 74 -1.60 -11.11 -1.47
N LEU A 75 -0.64 -10.45 -2.09
CA LEU A 75 0.75 -10.41 -1.62
C LEU A 75 0.96 -9.17 -0.77
N ASP A 76 1.69 -9.32 0.34
CA ASP A 76 2.06 -8.22 1.21
C ASP A 76 3.54 -8.32 1.54
N ILE A 77 4.24 -7.20 1.61
CA ILE A 77 5.66 -7.17 1.91
C ILE A 77 5.89 -6.42 3.22
N ASN A 78 6.34 -7.14 4.25
CA ASN A 78 6.77 -6.56 5.54
C ASN A 78 5.85 -5.45 6.07
N ASP A 79 4.52 -5.63 5.95
CA ASP A 79 3.51 -4.64 6.35
C ASP A 79 3.67 -3.30 5.60
N TYR A 80 4.02 -3.37 4.32
CA TYR A 80 4.31 -2.22 3.46
C TYR A 80 3.23 -1.14 3.51
N LYS A 81 1.96 -1.52 3.44
CA LYS A 81 0.87 -0.54 3.47
C LYS A 81 0.83 0.23 4.78
N GLN A 82 1.05 -0.47 5.89
CA GLN A 82 1.05 0.15 7.21
C GLN A 82 2.21 1.13 7.37
N GLU A 83 3.41 0.74 6.93
CA GLU A 83 4.57 1.64 6.94
C GLU A 83 4.36 2.86 6.06
N LYS A 84 3.80 2.65 4.87
CA LYS A 84 3.48 3.72 3.92
C LYS A 84 2.49 4.71 4.54
N TYR A 85 1.42 4.21 5.15
CA TYR A 85 0.43 5.06 5.81
C TYR A 85 1.03 5.81 7.01
N SER A 86 1.88 5.15 7.79
CA SER A 86 2.55 5.79 8.92
C SER A 86 3.40 6.97 8.49
N LYS A 87 4.15 6.84 7.41
CA LYS A 87 4.96 7.93 6.86
C LYS A 87 4.09 9.09 6.39
N LEU A 88 3.03 8.79 5.65
CA LEU A 88 2.10 9.81 5.15
C LEU A 88 1.40 10.55 6.29
N ILE A 89 0.97 9.82 7.31
CA ILE A 89 0.31 10.37 8.48
C ILE A 89 1.28 11.29 9.24
N SER A 90 2.55 10.88 9.39
CA SER A 90 3.56 11.71 10.05
C SER A 90 3.78 13.03 9.32
N ILE A 91 3.87 12.99 7.98
CA ILE A 91 4.01 14.20 7.16
C ILE A 91 2.77 15.09 7.32
N ALA A 92 1.58 14.49 7.24
CA ALA A 92 0.33 15.23 7.36
C ALA A 92 0.18 15.89 8.73
N LYS A 93 0.53 15.20 9.81
CA LYS A 93 0.49 15.77 11.17
C LYS A 93 1.45 16.94 11.32
N ARG A 94 2.64 16.83 10.76
CA ARG A 94 3.63 17.92 10.78
C ARG A 94 3.09 19.16 10.05
N GLU A 95 2.51 18.96 8.87
CA GLU A 95 1.90 20.04 8.12
C GLU A 95 0.67 20.62 8.83
N ALA A 96 -0.12 19.78 9.49
CA ALA A 96 -1.29 20.23 10.26
C ALA A 96 -0.88 21.14 11.42
N VAL A 97 0.23 20.84 12.11
CA VAL A 97 0.77 21.70 13.17
C VAL A 97 1.13 23.08 12.60
N LYS A 98 1.79 23.10 11.44
CA LYS A 98 2.14 24.37 10.77
C LYS A 98 0.89 25.17 10.40
N VAL A 99 -0.11 24.51 9.81
CA VAL A 99 -1.37 25.14 9.42
C VAL A 99 -2.08 25.74 10.64
N SER A 100 -2.13 25.00 11.73
CA SER A 100 -2.79 25.48 12.96
C SER A 100 -2.12 26.74 13.54
N LYS A 101 -0.81 26.90 13.32
CA LYS A 101 -0.05 28.04 13.81
C LYS A 101 -0.03 29.20 12.82
N THR A 102 0.19 28.94 11.54
CA THR A 102 0.36 29.97 10.52
C THR A 102 -0.94 30.39 9.85
N LYS A 103 -1.98 29.56 9.95
CA LYS A 103 -3.28 29.73 9.25
C LYS A 103 -3.15 29.69 7.73
N VAL A 104 -2.03 29.19 7.21
CA VAL A 104 -1.79 29.09 5.78
C VAL A 104 -2.09 27.64 5.34
N THR A 105 -2.93 27.51 4.31
CA THR A 105 -3.29 26.20 3.75
C THR A 105 -2.06 25.46 3.21
N ALA A 106 -1.96 24.18 3.54
CA ALA A 106 -0.91 23.30 3.01
C ALA A 106 -1.51 22.33 2.00
N SER A 107 -0.76 22.05 0.95
CA SER A 107 -1.13 21.05 -0.04
C SER A 107 -0.15 19.89 0.04
N LEU A 108 -0.67 18.67 0.09
CA LEU A 108 0.15 17.46 0.08
C LEU A 108 0.33 16.97 -1.35
N SER A 109 1.30 16.11 -1.58
CA SER A 109 1.53 15.51 -2.89
C SER A 109 0.34 14.63 -3.30
N PRO A 110 0.08 14.47 -4.61
CA PRO A 110 -0.97 13.56 -5.07
C PRO A 110 -0.79 12.15 -4.55
N MET A 111 -1.88 11.48 -4.22
CA MET A 111 -1.87 10.14 -3.65
C MET A 111 -3.17 9.40 -3.96
N SER A 112 -3.17 8.09 -3.70
CA SER A 112 -4.32 7.23 -3.96
C SER A 112 -5.48 7.52 -3.00
N ALA A 113 -6.67 7.03 -3.33
CA ALA A 113 -7.87 7.23 -2.52
C ALA A 113 -7.74 6.64 -1.12
N ASP A 114 -7.14 5.46 -0.98
CA ASP A 114 -6.93 4.82 0.31
C ASP A 114 -5.91 5.59 1.18
N GLU A 115 -4.88 6.13 0.55
CA GLU A 115 -3.90 6.98 1.23
C GLU A 115 -4.54 8.28 1.73
N ARG A 116 -5.35 8.93 0.89
CA ARG A 116 -6.08 10.14 1.30
C ARG A 116 -7.04 9.85 2.46
N ARG A 117 -7.71 8.69 2.42
CA ARG A 117 -8.61 8.27 3.51
C ARG A 117 -7.86 8.10 4.82
N ALA A 118 -6.66 7.48 4.77
CA ALA A 118 -5.83 7.30 5.96
C ALA A 118 -5.48 8.65 6.59
N ILE A 119 -5.15 9.66 5.79
CA ILE A 119 -4.84 10.99 6.28
C ILE A 119 -6.08 11.68 6.85
N HIS A 120 -7.23 11.62 6.17
CA HIS A 120 -8.48 12.18 6.70
C HIS A 120 -8.81 11.61 8.08
N ASN A 121 -8.72 10.28 8.21
CA ASN A 121 -9.02 9.62 9.48
C ASN A 121 -8.04 10.02 10.59
N ALA A 122 -6.77 10.19 10.26
CA ALA A 122 -5.74 10.57 11.24
C ALA A 122 -5.90 12.01 11.72
N LEU A 123 -6.42 12.91 10.88
CA LEU A 123 -6.54 14.33 11.20
C LEU A 123 -7.95 14.77 11.58
N VAL A 124 -8.92 13.87 11.59
CA VAL A 124 -10.32 14.22 11.87
C VAL A 124 -10.51 14.85 13.26
N SER A 125 -9.71 14.45 14.24
CA SER A 125 -9.76 14.99 15.61
C SER A 125 -8.71 16.07 15.87
N PHE A 126 -7.95 16.45 14.86
CA PHE A 126 -6.89 17.47 15.01
C PHE A 126 -7.52 18.86 15.07
N ARG A 127 -7.15 19.64 16.11
CA ARG A 127 -7.75 20.97 16.33
C ARG A 127 -7.30 21.98 15.28
N HIS A 128 -8.24 22.84 14.90
CA HIS A 128 -8.02 23.99 14.02
C HIS A 128 -7.63 23.65 12.59
N VAL A 129 -7.79 22.39 12.17
CA VAL A 129 -7.54 22.02 10.79
C VAL A 129 -8.67 21.13 10.27
N LYS A 130 -8.89 21.20 8.96
CA LYS A 130 -9.73 20.26 8.24
C LYS A 130 -8.98 19.80 7.00
N THR A 131 -9.31 18.60 6.52
CA THR A 131 -8.71 18.03 5.32
C THR A 131 -9.75 17.98 4.21
N VAL A 132 -9.33 18.35 3.00
CA VAL A 132 -10.19 18.35 1.81
C VAL A 132 -9.44 17.69 0.68
N SER A 133 -10.10 16.74 -0.02
CA SER A 133 -9.53 16.17 -1.26
C SER A 133 -9.90 17.05 -2.42
N VAL A 134 -8.90 17.46 -3.20
CA VAL A 134 -9.08 18.34 -4.37
C VAL A 134 -8.37 17.76 -5.59
N GLY A 135 -8.82 18.15 -6.77
CA GLY A 135 -8.24 17.70 -8.04
C GLY A 135 -8.91 16.44 -8.56
N GLU A 136 -8.44 15.96 -9.70
CA GLU A 136 -8.99 14.80 -10.37
C GLU A 136 -7.89 13.82 -10.81
N GLY A 137 -8.24 12.53 -10.83
CA GLY A 137 -7.35 11.47 -11.32
C GLY A 137 -6.03 11.42 -10.58
N LYS A 138 -4.94 11.35 -11.33
CA LYS A 138 -3.58 11.24 -10.77
C LYS A 138 -3.11 12.51 -10.05
N ALA A 139 -3.77 13.63 -10.27
CA ALA A 139 -3.44 14.90 -9.61
C ALA A 139 -4.20 15.10 -8.31
N ARG A 140 -5.13 14.21 -7.97
CA ARG A 140 -5.95 14.37 -6.77
C ARG A 140 -5.11 14.24 -5.51
N HIS A 141 -5.25 15.22 -4.63
CA HIS A 141 -4.43 15.35 -3.42
C HIS A 141 -5.25 15.93 -2.27
N ILE A 142 -4.63 16.00 -1.10
CA ILE A 142 -5.24 16.58 0.09
C ILE A 142 -4.70 17.98 0.33
N THR A 143 -5.59 18.92 0.67
CA THR A 143 -5.23 20.18 1.28
C THR A 143 -5.60 20.15 2.77
N ILE A 144 -4.77 20.77 3.60
CA ILE A 144 -5.02 20.95 5.02
C ILE A 144 -5.29 22.43 5.22
N GLU A 145 -6.51 22.74 5.65
CA GLU A 145 -6.98 24.10 5.78
C GLU A 145 -7.20 24.47 7.25
N TYR A 146 -6.96 25.73 7.58
CA TYR A 146 -7.22 26.24 8.93
C TYR A 146 -8.72 26.42 9.15
N VAL A 147 -9.17 26.09 10.36
CA VAL A 147 -10.56 26.28 10.80
C VAL A 147 -10.52 26.86 12.22
N ASP A 148 -11.30 27.90 12.47
CA ASP A 148 -11.44 28.54 13.81
C ASP A 148 -12.06 27.59 14.84
#